data_bc1033c4c76efb69ac8c42b35a226268
#
_entry.id   bc1033c4c76efb69ac8c42b35a226268
#
_cell.length_a   1.000
_cell.length_b   1.000
_cell.length_c   1.000
_cell.angle_alpha   90.00
_cell.angle_beta   90.00
_cell.angle_gamma   90.00
#
_symmetry.space_group_name_H-M   'P 1'
#
loop_
_entity.id
_entity.type
_entity.pdbx_description
1 polymer ?
#
loop_
_entity_poly.entity_id
_entity_poly.type
_entity_poly.pdbx_seq_one_letter_code
_entity_poly.pdbx_strand_id
1 'polypeptide(L)'
;MQTRKLADLEVGPIGLGTMGMSAFYTGAGTDDDESIRTIHRAIDLGVTLFDTAEAYGPYTNEDLLRRALEGRRDDVVIATKFGLITHTAGEETPATGRGISSAPE
;
A
#
# COMPACT_ATOMS: atom_id res chain seq x y z
N MET A 1 -12.78 -15.66 -9.10
CA MET A 1 -12.00 -16.00 -7.90
C MET A 1 -12.94 -16.07 -6.72
N GLN A 2 -12.81 -17.11 -5.91
CA GLN A 2 -13.63 -17.22 -4.70
C GLN A 2 -13.24 -16.16 -3.68
N THR A 3 -14.20 -15.68 -2.90
CA THR A 3 -13.92 -14.71 -1.85
C THR A 3 -13.69 -15.37 -0.50
N ARG A 4 -13.03 -14.65 0.39
CA ARG A 4 -12.84 -14.99 1.79
C ARG A 4 -13.30 -13.82 2.64
N LYS A 5 -13.64 -14.07 3.90
CA LYS A 5 -14.02 -13.03 4.82
C LYS A 5 -12.89 -12.65 5.75
N LEU A 6 -12.66 -11.33 5.88
CA LEU A 6 -11.87 -10.73 6.96
C LEU A 6 -12.84 -9.92 7.80
N ALA A 7 -13.28 -10.46 8.94
CA ALA A 7 -14.37 -9.92 9.72
C ALA A 7 -15.61 -9.73 8.81
N ASP A 8 -16.08 -8.50 8.63
CA ASP A 8 -17.24 -8.20 7.78
C ASP A 8 -16.88 -7.91 6.32
N LEU A 9 -15.58 -7.92 5.97
CA LEU A 9 -15.11 -7.60 4.63
C LEU A 9 -14.96 -8.86 3.78
N GLU A 10 -15.46 -8.80 2.56
CA GLU A 10 -15.20 -9.85 1.57
C GLU A 10 -14.03 -9.46 0.69
N VAL A 11 -13.06 -10.35 0.58
CA VAL A 11 -11.85 -10.12 -0.21
C VAL A 11 -11.55 -11.34 -1.07
N GLY A 12 -10.78 -11.16 -2.13
CA GLY A 12 -10.24 -12.27 -2.89
C GLY A 12 -9.28 -13.09 -2.03
N PRO A 13 -9.03 -14.35 -2.35
CA PRO A 13 -8.17 -15.23 -1.55
C PRO A 13 -6.69 -14.86 -1.63
N ILE A 14 -6.31 -14.02 -2.57
CA ILE A 14 -4.93 -13.54 -2.75
C ILE A 14 -4.96 -12.01 -2.64
N GLY A 15 -4.07 -11.46 -1.82
CA GLY A 15 -3.84 -10.02 -1.74
C GLY A 15 -2.56 -9.62 -2.44
N LEU A 16 -2.44 -8.36 -2.84
CA LEU A 16 -1.21 -7.80 -3.41
C LEU A 16 -0.53 -6.91 -2.38
N GLY A 17 0.70 -7.26 -2.01
CA GLY A 17 1.57 -6.40 -1.23
C GLY A 17 2.27 -5.39 -2.14
N THR A 18 2.23 -4.11 -1.78
CA THR A 18 2.75 -3.04 -2.62
C THR A 18 4.04 -2.42 -2.11
N MET A 19 4.63 -2.96 -1.05
CA MET A 19 5.86 -2.44 -0.46
C MET A 19 6.99 -2.28 -1.47
N GLY A 20 7.20 -3.27 -2.32
CA GLY A 20 8.27 -3.27 -3.31
C GLY A 20 8.14 -2.21 -4.39
N MET A 21 6.98 -1.55 -4.50
CA MET A 21 6.75 -0.48 -5.47
C MET A 21 7.32 0.86 -5.00
N SER A 22 7.63 1.00 -3.70
CA SER A 22 8.05 2.27 -3.11
C SER A 22 9.22 2.16 -2.13
N ALA A 23 9.54 0.97 -1.60
CA ALA A 23 10.51 0.86 -0.52
C ALA A 23 11.13 -0.54 -0.42
N PHE A 24 12.27 -0.62 0.22
CA PHE A 24 12.95 -1.83 0.71
C PHE A 24 13.53 -2.78 -0.34
N TYR A 25 13.19 -2.63 -1.61
CA TYR A 25 13.73 -3.47 -2.67
C TYR A 25 14.49 -2.63 -3.69
N THR A 26 15.44 -3.25 -4.37
CA THR A 26 16.19 -2.59 -5.45
C THR A 26 15.22 -2.14 -6.54
N GLY A 27 15.31 -0.87 -6.92
CA GLY A 27 14.44 -0.28 -7.93
C GLY A 27 13.08 0.19 -7.43
N ALA A 28 12.80 0.04 -6.12
CA ALA A 28 11.54 0.54 -5.56
C ALA A 28 11.38 2.04 -5.80
N GLY A 29 10.19 2.43 -6.22
CA GLY A 29 9.87 3.84 -6.48
C GLY A 29 10.39 4.39 -7.79
N THR A 30 10.96 3.57 -8.67
CA THR A 30 11.57 4.03 -9.92
C THR A 30 10.63 4.00 -11.12
N ASP A 31 9.51 3.30 -11.03
CA ASP A 31 8.56 3.18 -12.15
C ASP A 31 7.12 3.09 -11.66
N ASP A 32 6.54 4.25 -11.36
CA ASP A 32 5.15 4.34 -10.89
C ASP A 32 4.16 3.91 -11.96
N ASP A 33 4.44 4.18 -13.23
CA ASP A 33 3.53 3.79 -14.31
C ASP A 33 3.42 2.27 -14.41
N GLU A 34 4.53 1.56 -14.29
CA GLU A 34 4.51 0.10 -14.28
C GLU A 34 3.80 -0.44 -13.02
N SER A 35 4.03 0.20 -11.87
CA SER A 35 3.35 -0.17 -10.64
C SER A 35 1.84 -0.01 -10.76
N ILE A 36 1.38 1.09 -11.35
CA ILE A 36 -0.05 1.33 -11.59
C ILE A 36 -0.62 0.27 -12.54
N ARG A 37 0.09 -0.07 -13.62
CA ARG A 37 -0.34 -1.14 -14.53
C ARG A 37 -0.46 -2.48 -13.81
N THR A 38 0.48 -2.79 -12.93
CA THR A 38 0.45 -4.01 -12.13
C THR A 38 -0.77 -4.06 -11.23
N ILE A 39 -1.09 -2.96 -10.57
CA ILE A 39 -2.27 -2.86 -9.71
C ILE A 39 -3.55 -3.06 -10.53
N HIS A 40 -3.66 -2.39 -11.68
CA HIS A 40 -4.83 -2.53 -12.56
C HIS A 40 -4.97 -3.97 -13.06
N ARG A 41 -3.86 -4.61 -13.43
CA ARG A 41 -3.89 -6.00 -13.88
C ARG A 41 -4.32 -6.95 -12.75
N ALA A 42 -3.86 -6.70 -11.54
CA ALA A 42 -4.26 -7.49 -10.37
C ALA A 42 -5.78 -7.39 -10.15
N ILE A 43 -6.35 -6.20 -10.25
CA ILE A 43 -7.80 -6.01 -10.13
C ILE A 43 -8.53 -6.79 -11.22
N ASP A 44 -8.07 -6.71 -12.45
CA ASP A 44 -8.67 -7.43 -13.58
C ASP A 44 -8.63 -8.95 -13.37
N LEU A 45 -7.66 -9.46 -12.63
CA LEU A 45 -7.52 -10.87 -12.27
C LEU A 45 -8.29 -11.28 -11.01
N GLY A 46 -8.97 -10.35 -10.37
CA GLY A 46 -9.82 -10.63 -9.22
C GLY A 46 -9.18 -10.36 -7.85
N VAL A 47 -8.00 -9.74 -7.81
CA VAL A 47 -7.40 -9.29 -6.54
C VAL A 47 -8.18 -8.08 -6.05
N THR A 48 -8.63 -8.14 -4.79
CA THR A 48 -9.40 -7.05 -4.18
C THR A 48 -8.79 -6.55 -2.88
N LEU A 49 -7.77 -7.22 -2.34
CA LEU A 49 -7.07 -6.80 -1.12
C LEU A 49 -5.69 -6.29 -1.47
N PHE A 50 -5.41 -5.05 -1.08
CA PHE A 50 -4.10 -4.40 -1.30
C PHE A 50 -3.50 -4.02 0.05
N ASP A 51 -2.24 -4.40 0.28
CA ASP A 51 -1.53 -4.13 1.51
C ASP A 51 -0.48 -3.04 1.29
N THR A 52 -0.53 -2.02 2.09
CA THR A 52 0.38 -0.89 2.08
C THR A 52 0.79 -0.51 3.50
N ALA A 53 1.52 0.58 3.67
CA ALA A 53 1.82 1.16 4.97
C ALA A 53 2.24 2.62 4.82
N GLU A 54 1.99 3.41 5.86
CA GLU A 54 2.48 4.78 5.97
C GLU A 54 3.99 4.86 5.80
N ALA A 55 4.73 3.87 6.32
CA ALA A 55 6.19 3.84 6.26
C ALA A 55 6.76 3.57 4.87
N TYR A 56 5.95 3.11 3.93
CA TYR A 56 6.45 2.76 2.61
C TYR A 56 6.70 4.00 1.76
N GLY A 57 7.94 4.42 1.72
CA GLY A 57 8.38 5.48 0.88
C GLY A 57 8.60 6.89 1.46
N PRO A 58 8.39 7.27 2.76
CA PRO A 58 7.14 7.15 3.49
C PRO A 58 5.99 7.91 2.80
N TYR A 59 4.78 7.51 3.04
CA TYR A 59 3.53 8.01 2.43
C TYR A 59 3.40 7.85 0.92
N THR A 60 4.50 7.62 0.20
CA THR A 60 4.48 7.56 -1.27
C THR A 60 3.74 6.33 -1.78
N ASN A 61 3.77 5.22 -1.03
CA ASN A 61 3.06 4.01 -1.43
C ASN A 61 1.55 4.17 -1.31
N GLU A 62 1.08 4.80 -0.23
CA GLU A 62 -0.35 5.09 -0.09
C GLU A 62 -0.82 6.05 -1.19
N ASP A 63 0.00 7.03 -1.55
CA ASP A 63 -0.33 7.96 -2.64
C ASP A 63 -0.32 7.25 -4.00
N LEU A 64 0.61 6.34 -4.22
CA LEU A 64 0.64 5.52 -5.43
C LEU A 64 -0.66 4.71 -5.57
N LEU A 65 -1.10 4.08 -4.49
CA LEU A 65 -2.38 3.37 -4.48
C LEU A 65 -3.55 4.31 -4.76
N ARG A 66 -3.55 5.49 -4.15
CA ARG A 66 -4.60 6.49 -4.41
C ARG A 66 -4.71 6.81 -5.90
N ARG A 67 -3.58 7.02 -6.55
CA ARG A 67 -3.53 7.31 -8.00
C ARG A 67 -4.01 6.12 -8.82
N ALA A 68 -3.57 4.93 -8.47
CA ALA A 68 -3.93 3.71 -9.21
C ALA A 68 -5.40 3.35 -9.06
N LEU A 69 -6.00 3.68 -7.92
CA LEU A 69 -7.38 3.31 -7.59
C LEU A 69 -8.41 4.41 -7.90
N GLU A 70 -7.98 5.49 -8.52
CA GLU A 70 -8.90 6.55 -8.93
C GLU A 70 -9.99 5.96 -9.85
N GLY A 71 -11.25 6.11 -9.44
CA GLY A 71 -12.39 5.50 -10.13
C GLY A 71 -12.63 4.03 -9.82
N ARG A 72 -11.78 3.39 -9.02
CA ARG A 72 -11.88 1.95 -8.67
C ARG A 72 -11.90 1.69 -7.17
N ARG A 73 -11.98 2.75 -6.35
CA ARG A 73 -11.83 2.61 -4.88
C ARG A 73 -12.82 1.65 -4.25
N ASP A 74 -14.05 1.62 -4.75
CA ASP A 74 -15.10 0.77 -4.20
C ASP A 74 -14.94 -0.71 -4.56
N ASP A 75 -14.05 -1.03 -5.50
CA ASP A 75 -13.81 -2.41 -5.95
C ASP A 75 -12.79 -3.14 -5.08
N VAL A 76 -12.15 -2.46 -4.14
CA VAL A 76 -11.02 -2.99 -3.39
C VAL A 76 -11.11 -2.71 -1.90
N VAL A 77 -10.39 -3.51 -1.13
CA VAL A 77 -10.14 -3.31 0.30
C VAL A 77 -8.66 -3.00 0.47
N ILE A 78 -8.35 -1.97 1.24
CA ILE A 78 -6.97 -1.56 1.50
C ILE A 78 -6.65 -1.85 2.96
N ALA A 79 -5.56 -2.57 3.18
CA ALA A 79 -4.95 -2.73 4.49
C ALA A 79 -3.73 -1.83 4.56
N THR A 80 -3.67 -0.98 5.56
CA THR A 80 -2.50 -0.14 5.79
C THR A 80 -2.06 -0.22 7.25
N LYS A 81 -0.92 0.37 7.54
CA LYS A 81 -0.31 0.34 8.87
C LYS A 81 0.13 1.74 9.24
N PHE A 82 0.05 2.06 10.51
CA PHE A 82 0.45 3.37 11.01
C PHE A 82 1.30 3.20 12.27
N GLY A 83 1.93 4.28 12.69
CA GLY A 83 2.61 4.35 13.96
C GLY A 83 4.11 4.08 13.93
N LEU A 84 4.63 3.43 12.89
CA LEU A 84 6.07 3.25 12.75
C LEU A 84 6.71 4.59 12.36
N ILE A 85 7.54 5.14 13.22
CA ILE A 85 8.17 6.44 12.98
C ILE A 85 9.40 6.25 12.11
N THR A 86 9.31 6.68 10.86
CA THR A 86 10.39 6.58 9.88
C THR A 86 10.94 7.95 9.50
N HIS A 87 10.29 9.02 9.98
CA HIS A 87 10.67 10.39 9.65
C HIS A 87 10.13 11.32 10.73
N THR A 88 10.69 12.52 10.79
CA THR A 88 10.14 13.63 11.56
C THR A 88 9.62 14.68 10.58
N ALA A 89 8.82 15.63 11.08
CA ALA A 89 8.25 16.67 10.24
C ALA A 89 9.35 17.39 9.46
N GLY A 90 9.26 17.36 8.13
CA GLY A 90 10.22 18.01 7.25
C GLY A 90 11.51 17.25 7.01
N GLU A 91 11.69 16.07 7.58
CA GLU A 91 12.90 15.27 7.41
C GLU A 91 12.55 13.85 7.00
N GLU A 92 13.27 13.32 6.04
CA GLU A 92 13.21 11.91 5.71
C GLU A 92 14.31 11.16 6.45
N THR A 93 13.95 10.04 7.05
CA THR A 93 14.89 9.14 7.70
C THR A 93 14.82 7.77 7.04
N PRO A 94 15.90 6.98 7.11
CA PRO A 94 15.82 5.61 6.62
C PRO A 94 14.71 4.85 7.34
N ALA A 95 14.04 3.97 6.62
CA ALA A 95 12.92 3.18 7.16
C ALA A 95 13.44 2.06 8.08
N THR A 96 14.17 2.44 9.11
CA THR A 96 14.72 1.52 10.11
C THR A 96 13.88 1.46 11.39
N GLY A 97 12.81 2.27 11.44
CA GLY A 97 11.95 2.31 12.61
C GLY A 97 12.59 3.04 13.78
N ARG A 98 12.27 4.32 13.96
CA ARG A 98 12.76 5.10 15.09
C ARG A 98 11.85 5.03 16.30
N GLY A 99 10.77 4.33 16.18
CA GLY A 99 9.79 4.19 17.24
C GLY A 99 8.40 3.96 16.69
N ILE A 100 7.44 3.98 17.61
CA ILE A 100 6.04 3.74 17.29
C ILE A 100 5.22 4.87 17.89
N SER A 101 4.28 5.40 17.12
CA SER A 101 3.32 6.38 17.61
C SER A 101 1.91 5.96 17.24
N SER A 102 1.00 6.03 18.19
CA SER A 102 -0.44 5.85 17.95
C SER A 102 -1.20 7.16 18.07
N ALA A 103 -0.50 8.29 18.13
CA ALA A 103 -1.14 9.58 18.19
C ALA A 103 -1.92 9.87 16.89
N PRO A 104 -3.11 10.48 16.97
CA PRO A 104 -3.80 10.94 15.77
C PRO A 104 -2.97 11.98 15.03
N GLU A 105 -3.03 11.98 13.73
CA GLU A 105 -2.37 12.99 12.92
C GLU A 105 -3.23 14.22 12.72
#